data_abb687ce5025083357db2ce71b8a96a1
#
_entry.id   abb687ce5025083357db2ce71b8a96a1
#
_cell.length_a   1.000
_cell.length_b   1.000
_cell.length_c   1.000
_cell.angle_alpha   90.00
_cell.angle_beta   90.00
_cell.angle_gamma   90.00
#
_symmetry.space_group_name_H-M   'P 1'
#
loop_
_entity.id
_entity.type
_entity.pdbx_description
1 polymer ?
#
loop_
_entity_poly.entity_id
_entity_poly.type
_entity_poly.pdbx_seq_one_letter_code
_entity_poly.pdbx_strand_id
1 'polypeptide(L)'
;MGCVKSKEAGVQEKMIKTDSDPGPSLQQGHYVRDPTAANKRVSSGDNVVLALYDYEAMHAGDLSFQKGERLKVLEESGEWWQAQSLVTGREGFIPSNYVARADSLETEEWFFKGISRKDAERQLLGPGNVIGSFMIRDSETTKGCYSLSVRDGDDVQGSMVKHYKIRTLDSGGFYISPRSSFDTLQELVQYYKGQSDGLCQKLTYPCCMPKPQKPWEKDAWEIPRESLRLERKLGAGQFGEVWMATYNKHTKVAVKTMKPGSMSVDAFLEEANLMKTLQHDKLVKLHAVVTKEEPIYIITEFMEKGSLLDFLKSDEGNKQPLPKLIDFSAQIAEGMAFIEKRNYIHRDLRAANILVSALLVCKIADFGLARVIEDNEYTAREGAKFPIKWTAPEAINYGSFTIKSDVWSFGILLTEIITYGRIPYPGMSSVEVIRALEHGYRMPRTENCPEELYDIMMRCWKTKPEDRPTFEYTQSVLEDFFTATESQYQQQ
;
A
#
# COMPACT_ATOMS: atom_id res chain seq x y z
N MET A 1 -11.94 -46.46 47.13
CA MET A 1 -11.13 -46.13 48.30
C MET A 1 -10.28 -44.96 47.86
N GLY A 2 -10.32 -43.77 48.33
CA GLY A 2 -10.90 -42.97 49.38
C GLY A 2 -10.70 -41.55 48.88
N CYS A 3 -11.66 -40.75 48.78
CA CYS A 3 -12.24 -39.77 49.69
C CYS A 3 -11.21 -38.99 50.51
N VAL A 4 -11.22 -37.68 50.38
CA VAL A 4 -11.42 -36.70 51.48
C VAL A 4 -11.13 -35.26 51.02
N LYS A 5 -12.20 -34.46 50.91
CA LYS A 5 -12.64 -33.22 51.59
C LYS A 5 -11.89 -31.92 51.33
N SER A 6 -12.57 -31.04 50.69
CA SER A 6 -13.08 -29.69 50.95
C SER A 6 -12.61 -28.97 52.21
N LYS A 7 -12.28 -27.67 52.02
CA LYS A 7 -12.62 -26.63 53.02
C LYS A 7 -13.00 -25.32 52.31
N GLU A 8 -14.27 -24.97 52.49
CA GLU A 8 -14.85 -23.64 52.38
C GLU A 8 -14.42 -22.75 53.55
N ALA A 9 -14.35 -21.46 53.34
CA ALA A 9 -14.70 -20.39 54.27
C ALA A 9 -14.51 -19.06 53.48
N GLY A 10 -15.41 -18.12 53.41
CA GLY A 10 -16.51 -17.73 54.22
C GLY A 10 -16.74 -16.25 53.94
N VAL A 11 -17.93 -15.94 53.58
CA VAL A 11 -18.57 -14.65 53.24
C VAL A 11 -18.46 -13.65 54.38
N GLN A 12 -18.37 -12.36 54.09
CA GLN A 12 -19.09 -11.33 54.85
C GLN A 12 -19.52 -10.14 53.98
N GLU A 13 -20.81 -10.12 53.76
CA GLU A 13 -21.60 -8.92 53.35
C GLU A 13 -21.59 -7.87 54.49
N LYS A 14 -21.61 -6.61 54.08
CA LYS A 14 -22.21 -5.55 54.89
C LYS A 14 -23.09 -4.67 54.02
N MET A 15 -24.39 -4.89 54.17
CA MET A 15 -25.46 -3.97 53.88
C MET A 15 -25.46 -2.78 54.84
N ILE A 16 -25.69 -1.56 54.39
CA ILE A 16 -26.34 -0.50 55.10
C ILE A 16 -27.21 0.32 54.13
N LYS A 17 -28.45 0.20 54.32
CA LYS A 17 -29.71 0.89 54.28
C LYS A 17 -29.80 2.24 53.55
N THR A 18 -30.83 2.26 52.76
CA THR A 18 -31.72 3.26 52.19
C THR A 18 -32.08 4.39 53.12
N ASP A 19 -32.23 5.60 52.57
CA ASP A 19 -33.39 6.45 52.80
C ASP A 19 -33.73 7.38 51.59
N SER A 20 -34.99 7.52 51.43
CA SER A 20 -35.95 8.06 50.54
C SER A 20 -35.80 9.52 50.03
N ASP A 21 -36.24 9.66 48.79
CA ASP A 21 -36.78 10.75 47.98
C ASP A 21 -37.56 11.85 48.77
N PRO A 22 -37.71 13.12 48.28
CA PRO A 22 -38.52 13.41 47.09
C PRO A 22 -38.04 14.56 46.17
N GLY A 23 -38.40 14.52 44.90
CA GLY A 23 -38.35 15.65 43.99
C GLY A 23 -39.50 16.68 44.24
N PRO A 24 -39.77 17.66 43.38
CA PRO A 24 -39.20 18.13 42.13
C PRO A 24 -38.95 19.66 42.06
N SER A 25 -38.18 20.18 41.11
CA SER A 25 -38.55 21.45 40.43
C SER A 25 -37.64 21.81 39.26
N LEU A 26 -38.30 22.07 38.15
CA LEU A 26 -37.78 22.74 36.98
C LEU A 26 -37.22 24.12 37.33
N GLN A 27 -35.94 24.35 37.03
CA GLN A 27 -35.45 25.71 36.79
C GLN A 27 -34.45 25.72 35.65
N GLN A 28 -34.78 26.53 34.66
CA GLN A 28 -33.96 27.00 33.57
C GLN A 28 -32.64 27.56 34.11
N GLY A 29 -31.54 26.92 33.76
CA GLY A 29 -30.19 27.39 34.04
C GLY A 29 -29.52 27.83 32.77
N HIS A 30 -29.30 29.12 32.65
CA HIS A 30 -28.50 29.80 31.64
C HIS A 30 -27.13 29.08 31.46
N TYR A 31 -26.80 28.72 30.23
CA TYR A 31 -25.43 28.39 29.84
C TYR A 31 -24.57 29.66 29.98
N VAL A 32 -23.84 29.75 31.05
CA VAL A 32 -22.71 30.67 31.17
C VAL A 32 -21.57 30.12 30.32
N ARG A 33 -21.27 30.78 29.23
CA ARG A 33 -20.06 30.57 28.46
C ARG A 33 -18.85 30.88 29.36
N ASP A 34 -18.01 29.89 29.56
CA ASP A 34 -16.71 30.05 30.21
C ASP A 34 -15.79 30.90 29.30
N PRO A 35 -15.32 32.10 29.75
CA PRO A 35 -14.55 32.99 28.88
C PRO A 35 -13.07 32.60 28.70
N THR A 36 -12.64 31.46 29.17
CA THR A 36 -11.22 31.07 29.13
C THR A 36 -10.83 30.15 27.93
N ALA A 37 -11.76 29.82 27.02
CA ALA A 37 -11.48 29.02 25.82
C ALA A 37 -11.33 29.88 24.55
N ALA A 38 -10.96 31.14 24.64
CA ALA A 38 -10.67 31.96 23.47
C ALA A 38 -9.35 32.70 23.69
N ASN A 39 -8.31 32.25 23.06
CA ASN A 39 -7.13 32.98 22.57
C ASN A 39 -5.87 32.15 22.66
N LYS A 40 -5.82 31.00 21.92
CA LYS A 40 -4.56 30.71 21.27
C LYS A 40 -4.48 31.63 20.04
N ARG A 41 -3.76 32.72 20.19
CA ARG A 41 -3.27 33.51 19.05
C ARG A 41 -2.50 32.56 18.17
N VAL A 42 -3.09 32.12 17.06
CA VAL A 42 -2.39 31.51 15.94
C VAL A 42 -1.43 32.57 15.44
N SER A 43 -0.13 32.35 15.63
CA SER A 43 0.89 33.22 15.05
C SER A 43 0.70 33.18 13.53
N SER A 44 0.66 34.34 12.90
CA SER A 44 0.32 34.53 11.47
C SER A 44 1.33 33.96 10.49
N GLY A 45 2.22 33.06 10.92
CA GLY A 45 3.23 32.37 10.09
C GLY A 45 3.01 30.87 9.92
N ASP A 46 2.28 30.20 10.81
CA ASP A 46 2.31 28.73 10.94
C ASP A 46 1.40 27.95 9.97
N ASN A 47 0.56 28.63 9.16
CA ASN A 47 -0.43 28.00 8.30
C ASN A 47 -0.24 28.29 6.79
N VAL A 48 0.96 28.63 6.36
CA VAL A 48 1.24 28.88 4.95
C VAL A 48 1.86 27.64 4.33
N VAL A 49 1.31 27.23 3.18
CA VAL A 49 1.84 26.14 2.35
C VAL A 49 2.31 26.68 1.00
N LEU A 50 3.27 25.97 0.40
CA LEU A 50 3.76 26.20 -0.95
C LEU A 50 3.17 25.14 -1.89
N ALA A 51 2.64 25.57 -3.02
CA ALA A 51 2.16 24.66 -4.07
C ALA A 51 3.34 23.99 -4.77
N LEU A 52 3.35 22.66 -4.75
CA LEU A 52 4.37 21.82 -5.39
C LEU A 52 4.03 21.53 -6.86
N TYR A 53 2.75 21.59 -7.22
CA TYR A 53 2.20 21.31 -8.55
C TYR A 53 1.12 22.31 -8.92
N ASP A 54 0.85 22.46 -10.22
CA ASP A 54 -0.29 23.21 -10.69
C ASP A 54 -1.59 22.43 -10.41
N TYR A 55 -2.62 23.14 -10.00
CA TYR A 55 -3.97 22.59 -9.82
C TYR A 55 -5.01 23.51 -10.47
N GLU A 56 -5.80 22.93 -11.37
CA GLU A 56 -6.97 23.58 -11.95
C GLU A 56 -8.24 23.05 -11.27
N ALA A 57 -9.06 23.97 -10.77
CA ALA A 57 -10.31 23.63 -10.09
C ALA A 57 -11.26 22.90 -11.05
N MET A 58 -11.75 21.76 -10.62
CA MET A 58 -12.68 20.93 -11.39
C MET A 58 -14.10 21.02 -10.89
N HIS A 59 -14.29 21.46 -9.64
CA HIS A 59 -15.60 21.56 -8.99
C HIS A 59 -15.84 22.97 -8.45
N ALA A 60 -17.11 23.33 -8.33
CA ALA A 60 -17.50 24.54 -7.62
C ALA A 60 -17.07 24.44 -6.15
N GLY A 61 -16.19 25.31 -5.72
CA GLY A 61 -15.62 25.30 -4.38
C GLY A 61 -14.15 24.91 -4.32
N ASP A 62 -13.56 24.38 -5.39
CA ASP A 62 -12.12 24.17 -5.48
C ASP A 62 -11.38 25.49 -5.74
N LEU A 63 -10.14 25.57 -5.25
CA LEU A 63 -9.23 26.69 -5.51
C LEU A 63 -8.15 26.29 -6.52
N SER A 64 -8.12 26.98 -7.68
CA SER A 64 -7.02 26.81 -8.64
C SER A 64 -5.77 27.55 -8.16
N PHE A 65 -4.59 26.97 -8.40
CA PHE A 65 -3.30 27.56 -8.08
C PHE A 65 -2.18 27.04 -9.00
N GLN A 66 -1.08 27.77 -9.05
CA GLN A 66 0.11 27.39 -9.81
C GLN A 66 1.23 26.91 -8.90
N LYS A 67 2.14 26.07 -9.40
CA LYS A 67 3.36 25.67 -8.70
C LYS A 67 4.13 26.90 -8.22
N GLY A 68 4.57 26.88 -6.96
CA GLY A 68 5.27 28.00 -6.31
C GLY A 68 4.36 29.04 -5.68
N GLU A 69 3.05 28.96 -5.85
CA GLU A 69 2.11 29.85 -5.18
C GLU A 69 2.01 29.53 -3.67
N ARG A 70 1.91 30.57 -2.86
CA ARG A 70 1.71 30.45 -1.41
C ARG A 70 0.22 30.56 -1.08
N LEU A 71 -0.25 29.59 -0.30
CA LEU A 71 -1.62 29.48 0.14
C LEU A 71 -1.68 29.47 1.67
N LYS A 72 -2.66 30.15 2.24
CA LYS A 72 -2.94 30.10 3.67
C LYS A 72 -3.96 28.99 3.93
N VAL A 73 -3.59 27.99 4.70
CA VAL A 73 -4.50 26.91 5.10
C VAL A 73 -5.44 27.42 6.17
N LEU A 74 -6.73 27.28 5.93
CA LEU A 74 -7.81 27.68 6.83
C LEU A 74 -8.28 26.48 7.67
N GLU A 75 -8.39 25.30 7.06
CA GLU A 75 -8.81 24.06 7.71
C GLU A 75 -8.09 22.86 7.07
N GLU A 76 -7.55 21.97 7.91
CA GLU A 76 -6.95 20.70 7.52
C GLU A 76 -7.92 19.56 7.85
N SER A 77 -8.49 18.93 6.82
CA SER A 77 -9.40 17.81 6.99
C SER A 77 -9.19 16.77 5.90
N GLY A 78 -8.62 15.61 6.27
CA GLY A 78 -8.41 14.51 5.34
C GLY A 78 -7.52 14.84 4.14
N GLU A 79 -7.90 14.38 2.97
CA GLU A 79 -7.15 14.57 1.73
C GLU A 79 -7.41 15.94 1.04
N TRP A 80 -8.42 16.68 1.46
CA TRP A 80 -8.79 17.99 0.94
C TRP A 80 -8.77 19.04 2.05
N TRP A 81 -7.96 20.09 1.87
CA TRP A 81 -7.84 21.18 2.82
C TRP A 81 -8.54 22.42 2.31
N GLN A 82 -9.09 23.21 3.19
CA GLN A 82 -9.59 24.53 2.84
C GLN A 82 -8.46 25.55 2.94
N ALA A 83 -8.25 26.33 1.89
CA ALA A 83 -7.17 27.29 1.81
C ALA A 83 -7.59 28.58 1.09
N GLN A 84 -6.80 29.63 1.31
CA GLN A 84 -6.93 30.92 0.66
C GLN A 84 -5.67 31.26 -0.12
N SER A 85 -5.81 31.63 -1.38
CA SER A 85 -4.69 32.14 -2.19
C SER A 85 -4.23 33.50 -1.65
N LEU A 86 -2.95 33.62 -1.34
CA LEU A 86 -2.36 34.90 -0.91
C LEU A 86 -2.19 35.89 -2.06
N VAL A 87 -2.32 35.42 -3.31
CA VAL A 87 -2.24 36.27 -4.51
C VAL A 87 -3.60 36.82 -4.89
N THR A 88 -4.63 35.97 -4.94
CA THR A 88 -5.97 36.36 -5.42
C THR A 88 -6.97 36.65 -4.30
N GLY A 89 -6.68 36.21 -3.07
CA GLY A 89 -7.59 36.31 -1.94
C GLY A 89 -8.78 35.34 -2.00
N ARG A 90 -8.88 34.50 -3.05
CA ARG A 90 -9.95 33.52 -3.20
C ARG A 90 -9.74 32.35 -2.23
N GLU A 91 -10.84 31.78 -1.78
CA GLU A 91 -10.87 30.60 -0.92
C GLU A 91 -11.46 29.40 -1.66
N GLY A 92 -11.04 28.21 -1.27
CA GLY A 92 -11.57 26.95 -1.79
C GLY A 92 -10.81 25.73 -1.32
N PHE A 93 -11.25 24.56 -1.76
CA PHE A 93 -10.59 23.29 -1.45
C PHE A 93 -9.37 23.06 -2.34
N ILE A 94 -8.32 22.54 -1.72
CA ILE A 94 -7.06 22.16 -2.36
C ILE A 94 -6.70 20.71 -2.03
N PRO A 95 -6.09 19.93 -2.94
CA PRO A 95 -5.58 18.62 -2.64
C PRO A 95 -4.35 18.72 -1.72
N SER A 96 -4.41 18.09 -0.54
CA SER A 96 -3.34 18.17 0.47
C SER A 96 -1.99 17.64 -0.01
N ASN A 97 -1.99 16.67 -0.94
CA ASN A 97 -0.79 16.08 -1.52
C ASN A 97 -0.15 16.93 -2.65
N TYR A 98 -0.72 18.11 -2.96
CA TYR A 98 -0.17 19.06 -3.94
C TYR A 98 0.57 20.22 -3.30
N VAL A 99 0.59 20.27 -1.98
CA VAL A 99 1.18 21.36 -1.21
C VAL A 99 2.08 20.84 -0.09
N ALA A 100 3.02 21.66 0.36
CA ALA A 100 3.84 21.40 1.53
C ALA A 100 3.94 22.66 2.39
N ARG A 101 4.25 22.51 3.69
CA ARG A 101 4.49 23.65 4.59
C ARG A 101 5.61 24.51 4.02
N ALA A 102 5.40 25.82 3.93
CA ALA A 102 6.30 26.74 3.22
C ALA A 102 7.72 26.81 3.79
N ASP A 103 7.88 26.43 5.04
CA ASP A 103 9.15 26.41 5.80
C ASP A 103 9.69 24.98 6.04
N SER A 104 9.12 23.97 5.40
CA SER A 104 9.53 22.57 5.55
C SER A 104 10.46 22.11 4.42
N LEU A 105 11.25 21.07 4.69
CA LEU A 105 12.08 20.41 3.68
C LEU A 105 11.26 19.81 2.52
N GLU A 106 9.98 19.55 2.73
CA GLU A 106 9.08 19.01 1.71
C GLU A 106 8.89 19.96 0.51
N THR A 107 9.28 21.24 0.63
CA THR A 107 9.30 22.20 -0.47
C THR A 107 10.50 22.00 -1.42
N GLU A 108 11.50 21.27 -0.97
CA GLU A 108 12.69 20.95 -1.77
C GLU A 108 12.40 19.78 -2.71
N GLU A 109 12.67 19.95 -4.01
CA GLU A 109 12.39 18.94 -5.04
C GLU A 109 13.15 17.61 -4.82
N TRP A 110 14.21 17.62 -4.02
CA TRP A 110 15.04 16.46 -3.72
C TRP A 110 14.69 15.80 -2.37
N PHE A 111 13.72 16.33 -1.61
CA PHE A 111 13.34 15.75 -0.31
C PHE A 111 12.03 14.97 -0.41
N PHE A 112 12.06 13.71 0.04
CA PHE A 112 10.93 12.78 -0.03
C PHE A 112 10.64 12.23 1.37
N LYS A 113 9.60 12.74 1.99
CA LYS A 113 9.20 12.34 3.33
C LYS A 113 8.51 10.98 3.32
N GLY A 114 8.89 10.12 4.28
CA GLY A 114 8.18 8.86 4.54
C GLY A 114 8.37 7.79 3.47
N ILE A 115 9.27 7.98 2.50
CA ILE A 115 9.55 6.98 1.47
C ILE A 115 10.50 5.90 2.01
N SER A 116 10.17 4.63 1.76
CA SER A 116 11.04 3.50 2.12
C SER A 116 12.30 3.46 1.26
N ARG A 117 13.33 2.77 1.76
CA ARG A 117 14.54 2.50 0.98
C ARG A 117 14.20 1.82 -0.36
N LYS A 118 13.32 0.82 -0.32
CA LYS A 118 12.92 0.07 -1.52
C LYS A 118 12.14 0.92 -2.50
N ASP A 119 11.23 1.77 -2.03
CA ASP A 119 10.51 2.67 -2.92
C ASP A 119 11.42 3.75 -3.51
N ALA A 120 12.42 4.23 -2.75
CA ALA A 120 13.45 5.11 -3.28
C ALA A 120 14.28 4.45 -4.40
N GLU A 121 14.65 3.17 -4.24
CA GLU A 121 15.31 2.38 -5.30
C GLU A 121 14.43 2.25 -6.54
N ARG A 122 13.16 1.87 -6.38
CA ARG A 122 12.18 1.75 -7.47
C ARG A 122 12.02 3.04 -8.25
N GLN A 123 11.91 4.16 -7.53
CA GLN A 123 11.73 5.47 -8.17
C GLN A 123 12.98 5.95 -8.90
N LEU A 124 14.15 5.87 -8.28
CA LEU A 124 15.42 6.28 -8.90
C LEU A 124 15.79 5.42 -10.11
N LEU A 125 15.43 4.13 -10.13
CA LEU A 125 15.60 3.25 -11.29
C LEU A 125 14.52 3.44 -12.36
N GLY A 126 13.45 4.19 -12.04
CA GLY A 126 12.36 4.48 -12.94
C GLY A 126 12.74 5.42 -14.11
N PRO A 127 11.82 5.59 -15.08
CA PRO A 127 12.04 6.44 -16.23
C PRO A 127 12.23 7.92 -15.83
N GLY A 128 12.98 8.65 -16.63
CA GLY A 128 13.27 10.08 -16.40
C GLY A 128 14.45 10.33 -15.44
N ASN A 129 14.97 9.32 -14.76
CA ASN A 129 16.15 9.41 -13.93
C ASN A 129 17.40 8.96 -14.67
N VAL A 130 18.53 9.58 -14.36
CA VAL A 130 19.85 9.32 -14.95
C VAL A 130 20.85 8.98 -13.85
N ILE A 131 22.06 8.55 -14.23
CA ILE A 131 23.18 8.37 -13.28
C ILE A 131 23.42 9.69 -12.55
N GLY A 132 23.56 9.63 -11.21
CA GLY A 132 23.65 10.81 -10.35
C GLY A 132 22.29 11.42 -9.95
N SER A 133 21.16 10.97 -10.49
CA SER A 133 19.83 11.33 -9.95
C SER A 133 19.75 10.89 -8.49
N PHE A 134 19.15 11.72 -7.64
CA PHE A 134 19.22 11.53 -6.19
C PHE A 134 17.96 11.98 -5.47
N MET A 135 17.82 11.51 -4.24
CA MET A 135 16.84 12.01 -3.27
C MET A 135 17.39 11.94 -1.85
N ILE A 136 16.92 12.83 -1.01
CA ILE A 136 17.09 12.74 0.44
C ILE A 136 15.74 12.33 1.03
N ARG A 137 15.75 11.40 1.96
CA ARG A 137 14.57 10.84 2.62
C ARG A 137 14.80 10.66 4.11
N ASP A 138 13.73 10.48 4.88
CA ASP A 138 13.84 10.11 6.28
C ASP A 138 14.56 8.76 6.42
N SER A 139 15.35 8.62 7.48
CA SER A 139 15.97 7.34 7.81
C SER A 139 14.97 6.41 8.45
N GLU A 140 14.83 5.19 7.94
CA GLU A 140 13.95 4.16 8.51
C GLU A 140 14.48 3.60 9.83
N THR A 141 15.81 3.61 10.00
CA THR A 141 16.48 3.01 11.16
C THR A 141 16.70 3.98 12.32
N THR A 142 16.70 5.28 12.06
CA THR A 142 17.04 6.30 13.07
C THR A 142 16.12 7.50 12.91
N LYS A 143 15.19 7.66 13.85
CA LYS A 143 14.25 8.78 13.86
C LYS A 143 14.99 10.12 13.93
N GLY A 144 14.61 11.05 13.05
CA GLY A 144 15.21 12.39 12.98
C GLY A 144 16.53 12.47 12.19
N CYS A 145 16.99 11.36 11.61
CA CYS A 145 18.10 11.33 10.67
C CYS A 145 17.62 11.17 9.24
N TYR A 146 18.51 11.43 8.29
CA TYR A 146 18.21 11.35 6.85
C TYR A 146 19.10 10.35 6.15
N SER A 147 18.69 9.95 4.94
CA SER A 147 19.48 9.13 4.03
C SER A 147 19.48 9.75 2.64
N LEU A 148 20.65 9.81 2.02
CA LEU A 148 20.81 10.17 0.62
C LEU A 148 20.80 8.90 -0.22
N SER A 149 19.96 8.85 -1.25
CA SER A 149 19.92 7.76 -2.22
C SER A 149 20.31 8.30 -3.59
N VAL A 150 21.25 7.65 -4.27
CA VAL A 150 21.84 8.11 -5.54
C VAL A 150 21.79 6.98 -6.56
N ARG A 151 21.28 7.25 -7.77
CA ARG A 151 21.38 6.31 -8.89
C ARG A 151 22.83 6.23 -9.38
N ASP A 152 23.37 5.02 -9.38
CA ASP A 152 24.70 4.65 -9.83
C ASP A 152 24.60 3.60 -10.95
N GLY A 153 25.73 3.27 -11.55
CA GLY A 153 25.86 2.21 -12.54
C GLY A 153 26.67 2.63 -13.74
N ASP A 154 26.98 1.65 -14.56
CA ASP A 154 27.61 1.80 -15.86
C ASP A 154 26.92 0.87 -16.88
N ASP A 155 27.33 0.97 -18.14
CA ASP A 155 26.77 0.15 -19.24
C ASP A 155 27.10 -1.35 -19.08
N VAL A 156 28.02 -1.72 -18.19
CA VAL A 156 28.49 -3.09 -17.99
C VAL A 156 27.82 -3.76 -16.79
N GLN A 157 27.66 -3.01 -15.67
CA GLN A 157 27.13 -3.55 -14.40
C GLN A 157 25.62 -3.33 -14.25
N GLY A 158 25.04 -2.48 -15.13
CA GLY A 158 23.64 -2.05 -15.02
C GLY A 158 23.44 -0.95 -13.96
N SER A 159 22.21 -0.46 -13.89
CA SER A 159 21.85 0.61 -12.95
C SER A 159 21.55 0.05 -11.57
N MET A 160 22.07 0.72 -10.54
CA MET A 160 21.82 0.42 -9.12
C MET A 160 21.60 1.70 -8.33
N VAL A 161 21.23 1.58 -7.07
CA VAL A 161 21.08 2.73 -6.17
C VAL A 161 21.99 2.54 -4.96
N LYS A 162 22.77 3.56 -4.66
CA LYS A 162 23.62 3.61 -3.46
C LYS A 162 22.95 4.49 -2.40
N HIS A 163 23.07 4.09 -1.15
CA HIS A 163 22.49 4.80 -0.02
C HIS A 163 23.59 5.25 0.94
N TYR A 164 23.49 6.49 1.40
CA TYR A 164 24.42 7.11 2.33
C TYR A 164 23.64 7.64 3.52
N LYS A 165 24.10 7.31 4.72
CA LYS A 165 23.53 7.86 5.95
C LYS A 165 23.98 9.30 6.13
N ILE A 166 23.05 10.22 6.28
CA ILE A 166 23.31 11.60 6.68
C ILE A 166 23.23 11.65 8.20
N ARG A 167 24.33 11.97 8.85
CA ARG A 167 24.45 12.09 10.30
C ARG A 167 24.31 13.52 10.73
N THR A 168 23.83 13.74 11.94
CA THR A 168 23.67 15.06 12.55
C THR A 168 24.78 15.27 13.57
N LEU A 169 25.37 16.46 13.56
CA LEU A 169 26.31 16.90 14.59
C LEU A 169 25.55 17.33 15.85
N ASP A 170 26.18 17.24 17.02
CA ASP A 170 25.61 17.75 18.29
C ASP A 170 25.30 19.24 18.21
N SER A 171 26.01 20.00 17.37
CA SER A 171 25.80 21.41 17.06
C SER A 171 24.64 21.68 16.09
N GLY A 172 24.00 20.63 15.53
CA GLY A 172 22.85 20.75 14.63
C GLY A 172 23.17 20.67 13.13
N GLY A 173 24.43 20.55 12.73
CA GLY A 173 24.83 20.41 11.31
C GLY A 173 24.74 18.98 10.79
N PHE A 174 24.96 18.81 9.48
CA PHE A 174 24.84 17.55 8.76
C PHE A 174 26.14 17.13 8.09
N TYR A 175 26.39 15.81 8.00
CA TYR A 175 27.54 15.27 7.28
C TYR A 175 27.26 13.84 6.79
N ILE A 176 27.92 13.47 5.69
CA ILE A 176 28.03 12.08 5.21
C ILE A 176 29.40 11.55 5.59
N SER A 177 30.46 12.27 5.21
CA SER A 177 31.85 12.01 5.62
C SER A 177 32.26 12.99 6.73
N PRO A 178 32.99 12.55 7.77
CA PRO A 178 33.49 13.45 8.83
C PRO A 178 34.39 14.60 8.35
N ARG A 179 34.85 14.53 7.10
CA ARG A 179 35.74 15.55 6.51
C ARG A 179 35.01 16.83 6.12
N SER A 180 33.70 16.72 5.86
CA SER A 180 32.87 17.81 5.32
C SER A 180 31.55 17.87 6.05
N SER A 181 31.31 18.95 6.80
CA SER A 181 30.07 19.20 7.52
C SER A 181 29.39 20.46 7.00
N PHE A 182 28.07 20.52 7.10
CA PHE A 182 27.21 21.56 6.54
C PHE A 182 26.17 21.98 7.57
N ASP A 183 25.82 23.26 7.60
CA ASP A 183 24.80 23.75 8.51
C ASP A 183 23.39 23.35 8.08
N THR A 184 23.17 23.17 6.77
CA THR A 184 21.88 22.80 6.17
C THR A 184 22.00 21.65 5.17
N LEU A 185 20.88 20.94 4.92
CA LEU A 185 20.84 19.94 3.87
C LEU A 185 20.96 20.56 2.47
N GLN A 186 20.55 21.81 2.29
CA GLN A 186 20.70 22.56 1.03
C GLN A 186 22.18 22.76 0.70
N GLU A 187 23.00 23.14 1.68
CA GLU A 187 24.45 23.28 1.52
C GLU A 187 25.12 21.94 1.20
N LEU A 188 24.71 20.88 1.90
CA LEU A 188 25.18 19.51 1.63
C LEU A 188 24.87 19.12 0.18
N VAL A 189 23.65 19.30 -0.29
CA VAL A 189 23.25 19.00 -1.68
C VAL A 189 24.06 19.82 -2.67
N GLN A 190 24.25 21.13 -2.44
CA GLN A 190 25.00 22.00 -3.32
C GLN A 190 26.48 21.58 -3.42
N TYR A 191 27.08 21.19 -2.30
CA TYR A 191 28.44 20.69 -2.28
C TYR A 191 28.60 19.43 -3.12
N TYR A 192 27.76 18.41 -2.91
CA TYR A 192 27.83 17.15 -3.64
C TYR A 192 27.34 17.23 -5.11
N LYS A 193 26.67 18.30 -5.51
CA LYS A 193 26.48 18.66 -6.93
C LYS A 193 27.77 19.14 -7.59
N GLY A 194 28.64 19.78 -6.84
CA GLY A 194 29.94 20.24 -7.33
C GLY A 194 30.97 19.14 -7.46
N GLN A 195 30.99 18.23 -6.50
CA GLN A 195 32.00 17.14 -6.42
C GLN A 195 31.45 15.91 -5.70
N SER A 196 31.97 14.74 -6.04
CA SER A 196 31.48 13.48 -5.45
C SER A 196 31.99 13.23 -4.02
N ASP A 197 33.21 13.63 -3.69
CA ASP A 197 33.86 13.52 -2.36
C ASP A 197 33.48 12.28 -1.56
N GLY A 198 33.69 11.09 -2.15
CA GLY A 198 33.37 9.80 -1.53
C GLY A 198 31.97 9.23 -1.88
N LEU A 199 31.10 10.00 -2.55
CA LEU A 199 29.90 9.42 -3.17
C LEU A 199 30.26 8.65 -4.46
N CYS A 200 29.43 7.70 -4.82
CA CYS A 200 29.56 6.93 -6.07
C CYS A 200 29.54 7.85 -7.32
N GLN A 201 28.74 8.91 -7.29
CA GLN A 201 28.55 9.87 -8.37
C GLN A 201 28.37 11.29 -7.80
N LYS A 202 28.63 12.31 -8.62
CA LYS A 202 28.14 13.67 -8.36
C LYS A 202 26.62 13.67 -8.43
N LEU A 203 25.98 14.44 -7.56
CA LEU A 203 24.54 14.67 -7.63
C LEU A 203 24.21 15.49 -8.88
N THR A 204 23.22 15.02 -9.64
CA THR A 204 22.77 15.70 -10.86
C THR A 204 21.40 16.35 -10.65
N TYR A 205 20.36 15.63 -10.95
CA TYR A 205 18.98 16.11 -10.83
C TYR A 205 18.26 15.41 -9.66
N PRO A 206 17.34 16.11 -8.99
CA PRO A 206 16.41 15.44 -8.09
C PRO A 206 15.71 14.27 -8.79
N CYS A 207 15.34 13.25 -8.03
CA CYS A 207 14.56 12.13 -8.54
C CYS A 207 13.29 12.63 -9.22
N CYS A 208 13.09 12.20 -10.47
CA CYS A 208 11.88 12.51 -11.21
C CYS A 208 10.70 11.76 -10.63
N MET A 209 9.75 12.48 -10.05
CA MET A 209 8.51 11.92 -9.53
C MET A 209 7.36 12.30 -10.46
N PRO A 210 6.50 11.35 -10.82
CA PRO A 210 5.24 11.69 -11.46
C PRO A 210 4.40 12.56 -10.52
N LYS A 211 3.65 13.48 -11.10
CA LYS A 211 2.66 14.27 -10.36
C LYS A 211 1.73 13.30 -9.61
N PRO A 212 1.53 13.47 -8.30
CA PRO A 212 0.67 12.57 -7.54
C PRO A 212 -0.76 12.63 -8.08
N GLN A 213 -1.46 11.50 -8.01
CA GLN A 213 -2.87 11.48 -8.37
C GLN A 213 -3.64 12.38 -7.40
N LYS A 214 -4.56 13.16 -7.98
CA LYS A 214 -5.49 13.96 -7.22
C LYS A 214 -6.30 13.03 -6.30
N PRO A 215 -6.52 13.38 -5.03
CA PRO A 215 -7.38 12.62 -4.14
C PRO A 215 -8.79 12.50 -4.70
N TRP A 216 -9.51 11.43 -4.32
CA TRP A 216 -10.92 11.29 -4.66
C TRP A 216 -11.74 12.44 -4.07
N GLU A 217 -12.84 12.78 -4.72
CA GLU A 217 -13.69 13.89 -4.29
C GLU A 217 -14.15 13.74 -2.84
N LYS A 218 -14.18 14.85 -2.13
CA LYS A 218 -14.64 14.91 -0.75
C LYS A 218 -16.10 14.41 -0.68
N ASP A 219 -16.35 13.51 0.27
CA ASP A 219 -17.69 12.96 0.57
C ASP A 219 -18.37 12.19 -0.58
N ALA A 220 -17.65 11.84 -1.66
CA ALA A 220 -18.16 11.14 -2.82
C ALA A 220 -18.07 9.59 -2.68
N TRP A 221 -18.65 9.04 -1.62
CA TRP A 221 -18.74 7.58 -1.44
C TRP A 221 -19.83 6.95 -2.33
N GLU A 222 -21.05 7.48 -2.28
CA GLU A 222 -22.13 7.11 -3.19
C GLU A 222 -22.19 8.14 -4.31
N ILE A 223 -21.89 7.74 -5.54
CA ILE A 223 -21.88 8.64 -6.69
C ILE A 223 -23.05 8.40 -7.63
N PRO A 224 -23.52 9.42 -8.35
CA PRO A 224 -24.53 9.25 -9.38
C PRO A 224 -24.01 8.39 -10.53
N ARG A 225 -24.85 7.47 -11.03
CA ARG A 225 -24.49 6.61 -12.18
C ARG A 225 -24.13 7.39 -13.42
N GLU A 226 -24.83 8.50 -13.68
CA GLU A 226 -24.61 9.41 -14.82
C GLU A 226 -23.25 10.11 -14.78
N SER A 227 -22.57 10.15 -13.63
CA SER A 227 -21.21 10.64 -13.51
C SER A 227 -20.17 9.71 -14.14
N LEU A 228 -20.56 8.46 -14.43
CA LEU A 228 -19.70 7.43 -15.01
C LEU A 228 -20.05 7.19 -16.49
N ARG A 229 -19.04 7.19 -17.33
CA ARG A 229 -19.15 6.74 -18.72
C ARG A 229 -18.33 5.45 -18.88
N LEU A 230 -19.01 4.31 -19.03
CA LEU A 230 -18.36 3.05 -19.34
C LEU A 230 -17.80 3.11 -20.77
N GLU A 231 -16.53 2.78 -20.95
CA GLU A 231 -15.84 2.93 -22.24
C GLU A 231 -15.40 1.60 -22.85
N ARG A 232 -14.72 0.77 -22.04
CA ARG A 232 -14.17 -0.48 -22.53
C ARG A 232 -14.31 -1.59 -21.48
N LYS A 233 -14.84 -2.70 -21.91
CA LYS A 233 -14.89 -3.91 -21.08
C LYS A 233 -13.49 -4.47 -20.92
N LEU A 234 -13.07 -4.67 -19.67
CA LEU A 234 -11.77 -5.22 -19.28
C LEU A 234 -11.83 -6.72 -19.05
N GLY A 235 -12.98 -7.21 -18.53
CA GLY A 235 -13.17 -8.62 -18.25
C GLY A 235 -14.61 -8.93 -17.90
N ALA A 236 -14.93 -10.23 -17.88
CA ALA A 236 -16.20 -10.76 -17.42
C ALA A 236 -15.93 -12.04 -16.62
N GLY A 237 -16.61 -12.16 -15.49
CA GLY A 237 -16.55 -13.33 -14.63
C GLY A 237 -17.93 -13.91 -14.35
N GLN A 238 -17.95 -14.89 -13.48
CA GLN A 238 -19.19 -15.56 -13.06
C GLN A 238 -20.18 -14.58 -12.42
N PHE A 239 -19.69 -13.58 -11.68
CA PHE A 239 -20.48 -12.68 -10.86
C PHE A 239 -20.75 -11.31 -11.49
N GLY A 240 -20.04 -10.96 -12.55
CA GLY A 240 -20.23 -9.66 -13.20
C GLY A 240 -19.15 -9.33 -14.21
N GLU A 241 -19.06 -8.06 -14.54
CA GLU A 241 -18.14 -7.51 -15.52
C GLU A 241 -17.29 -6.41 -14.89
N VAL A 242 -16.10 -6.23 -15.45
CA VAL A 242 -15.21 -5.11 -15.09
C VAL A 242 -15.04 -4.24 -16.33
N TRP A 243 -15.24 -2.94 -16.16
CA TRP A 243 -15.15 -1.96 -17.20
C TRP A 243 -14.12 -0.86 -16.87
N MET A 244 -13.39 -0.39 -17.86
CA MET A 244 -12.76 0.92 -17.80
C MET A 244 -13.84 1.97 -18.04
N ALA A 245 -13.86 2.97 -17.18
CA ALA A 245 -14.79 4.08 -17.25
C ALA A 245 -14.11 5.41 -17.00
N THR A 246 -14.75 6.49 -17.42
CA THR A 246 -14.36 7.85 -17.08
C THR A 246 -15.39 8.44 -16.12
N TYR A 247 -14.90 8.89 -14.96
CA TYR A 247 -15.69 9.61 -13.95
C TYR A 247 -15.57 11.11 -14.16
N ASN A 248 -16.70 11.81 -14.14
CA ASN A 248 -16.82 13.27 -14.34
C ASN A 248 -16.01 13.79 -15.56
N LYS A 249 -15.91 13.01 -16.64
CA LYS A 249 -15.21 13.32 -17.91
C LYS A 249 -13.67 13.41 -17.81
N HIS A 250 -13.07 13.22 -16.64
CA HIS A 250 -11.64 13.49 -16.42
C HIS A 250 -10.88 12.33 -15.79
N THR A 251 -11.48 11.58 -14.86
CA THR A 251 -10.78 10.58 -14.07
C THR A 251 -11.06 9.17 -14.57
N LYS A 252 -10.02 8.46 -15.00
CA LYS A 252 -10.12 7.05 -15.36
C LYS A 252 -10.30 6.20 -14.12
N VAL A 253 -11.27 5.31 -14.15
CA VAL A 253 -11.62 4.39 -13.06
C VAL A 253 -11.90 3.00 -13.62
N ALA A 254 -11.85 1.99 -12.75
CA ALA A 254 -12.39 0.67 -13.03
C ALA A 254 -13.75 0.54 -12.35
N VAL A 255 -14.72 -0.01 -13.07
CA VAL A 255 -16.09 -0.25 -12.57
C VAL A 255 -16.37 -1.74 -12.61
N LYS A 256 -16.58 -2.34 -11.42
CA LYS A 256 -17.04 -3.71 -11.28
C LYS A 256 -18.56 -3.68 -11.17
N THR A 257 -19.24 -4.37 -12.08
CA THR A 257 -20.69 -4.47 -12.11
C THR A 257 -21.14 -5.83 -11.60
N MET A 258 -22.24 -5.88 -10.91
CA MET A 258 -22.86 -7.14 -10.48
C MET A 258 -23.83 -7.64 -11.57
N LYS A 259 -23.66 -8.91 -11.98
CA LYS A 259 -24.63 -9.55 -12.88
C LYS A 259 -25.92 -9.85 -12.10
N PRO A 260 -27.10 -9.40 -12.59
CA PRO A 260 -28.36 -9.66 -11.92
C PRO A 260 -28.57 -11.16 -11.60
N GLY A 261 -28.92 -11.48 -10.36
CA GLY A 261 -29.17 -12.86 -9.92
C GLY A 261 -27.95 -13.75 -9.72
N SER A 262 -26.73 -13.22 -9.87
CA SER A 262 -25.49 -14.00 -9.69
C SER A 262 -25.07 -14.15 -8.22
N MET A 263 -25.36 -13.17 -7.40
CA MET A 263 -25.14 -13.15 -5.94
C MET A 263 -26.08 -12.14 -5.29
N SER A 264 -26.15 -12.13 -3.96
CA SER A 264 -26.92 -11.10 -3.26
C SER A 264 -26.22 -9.74 -3.34
N VAL A 265 -26.98 -8.66 -3.31
CA VAL A 265 -26.47 -7.28 -3.25
C VAL A 265 -25.59 -7.11 -2.01
N ASP A 266 -26.01 -7.67 -0.87
CA ASP A 266 -25.27 -7.60 0.39
C ASP A 266 -23.88 -8.22 0.27
N ALA A 267 -23.77 -9.41 -0.36
CA ALA A 267 -22.46 -10.06 -0.57
C ALA A 267 -21.53 -9.25 -1.49
N PHE A 268 -22.09 -8.55 -2.48
CA PHE A 268 -21.31 -7.68 -3.36
C PHE A 268 -20.81 -6.42 -2.63
N LEU A 269 -21.68 -5.83 -1.80
CA LEU A 269 -21.32 -4.67 -0.98
C LEU A 269 -20.37 -5.03 0.18
N GLU A 270 -20.38 -6.28 0.65
CA GLU A 270 -19.38 -6.78 1.61
C GLU A 270 -17.96 -6.62 1.07
N GLU A 271 -17.72 -6.91 -0.22
CA GLU A 271 -16.45 -6.66 -0.87
C GLU A 271 -16.06 -5.18 -0.81
N ALA A 272 -16.97 -4.27 -1.12
CA ALA A 272 -16.73 -2.83 -1.06
C ALA A 272 -16.41 -2.36 0.37
N ASN A 273 -17.16 -2.84 1.36
CA ASN A 273 -16.92 -2.51 2.76
C ASN A 273 -15.55 -3.02 3.25
N LEU A 274 -15.15 -4.22 2.82
CA LEU A 274 -13.85 -4.79 3.11
C LEU A 274 -12.72 -3.94 2.50
N MET A 275 -12.83 -3.57 1.24
CA MET A 275 -11.88 -2.70 0.56
C MET A 275 -11.77 -1.32 1.22
N LYS A 276 -12.88 -0.80 1.75
CA LYS A 276 -12.91 0.47 2.50
C LYS A 276 -12.11 0.39 3.81
N THR A 277 -12.10 -0.78 4.44
CA THR A 277 -11.38 -1.04 5.69
C THR A 277 -9.89 -1.31 5.44
N LEU A 278 -9.56 -2.01 4.36
CA LEU A 278 -8.21 -2.41 3.98
C LEU A 278 -7.63 -1.40 2.98
N GLN A 279 -6.99 -0.34 3.47
CA GLN A 279 -6.33 0.67 2.63
C GLN A 279 -4.81 0.58 2.78
N HIS A 280 -4.12 0.32 1.68
CA HIS A 280 -2.67 0.23 1.60
C HIS A 280 -2.21 0.48 0.15
N ASP A 281 -1.00 1.00 -0.05
CA ASP A 281 -0.45 1.34 -1.38
C ASP A 281 -0.26 0.12 -2.30
N LYS A 282 -0.20 -1.09 -1.73
CA LYS A 282 -0.10 -2.35 -2.48
C LYS A 282 -1.44 -3.12 -2.55
N LEU A 283 -2.55 -2.47 -2.18
CA LEU A 283 -3.91 -2.95 -2.36
C LEU A 283 -4.66 -1.99 -3.27
N VAL A 284 -5.49 -2.53 -4.18
CA VAL A 284 -6.30 -1.71 -5.09
C VAL A 284 -7.26 -0.83 -4.28
N LYS A 285 -7.20 0.48 -4.55
CA LYS A 285 -7.98 1.48 -3.82
C LYS A 285 -9.43 1.50 -4.29
N LEU A 286 -10.36 1.44 -3.33
CA LEU A 286 -11.77 1.68 -3.58
C LEU A 286 -12.04 3.19 -3.54
N HIS A 287 -12.74 3.69 -4.57
CA HIS A 287 -13.11 5.10 -4.69
C HIS A 287 -14.55 5.36 -4.23
N ALA A 288 -15.50 4.64 -4.82
CA ALA A 288 -16.93 4.89 -4.61
C ALA A 288 -17.79 3.68 -4.96
N VAL A 289 -19.07 3.79 -4.70
CA VAL A 289 -20.09 2.81 -5.07
C VAL A 289 -21.29 3.49 -5.75
N VAL A 290 -22.06 2.72 -6.52
CA VAL A 290 -23.39 3.09 -7.03
C VAL A 290 -24.35 2.00 -6.58
N THR A 291 -25.22 2.29 -5.62
CA THR A 291 -26.08 1.30 -4.97
C THR A 291 -27.59 1.60 -5.10
N LYS A 292 -27.95 2.81 -5.52
CA LYS A 292 -29.35 3.24 -5.62
C LYS A 292 -30.14 2.55 -6.70
N GLU A 293 -29.46 2.07 -7.73
CA GLU A 293 -30.07 1.41 -8.89
C GLU A 293 -29.24 0.18 -9.29
N GLU A 294 -29.89 -0.89 -9.72
CA GLU A 294 -29.22 -2.04 -10.33
C GLU A 294 -28.84 -1.78 -11.81
N PRO A 295 -27.75 -2.35 -12.30
CA PRO A 295 -26.73 -3.12 -11.61
C PRO A 295 -25.90 -2.26 -10.63
N ILE A 296 -25.60 -2.82 -9.46
CA ILE A 296 -24.74 -2.18 -8.46
C ILE A 296 -23.32 -2.05 -9.02
N TYR A 297 -22.64 -0.92 -8.76
CA TYR A 297 -21.26 -0.68 -9.17
C TYR A 297 -20.34 -0.51 -7.97
N ILE A 298 -19.13 -1.10 -8.06
CA ILE A 298 -17.99 -0.78 -7.21
C ILE A 298 -16.97 -0.08 -8.11
N ILE A 299 -16.53 1.11 -7.71
CA ILE A 299 -15.60 1.96 -8.44
C ILE A 299 -14.25 1.94 -7.76
N THR A 300 -13.22 1.54 -8.48
CA THR A 300 -11.84 1.44 -7.97
C THR A 300 -10.88 2.26 -8.83
N GLU A 301 -9.66 2.43 -8.33
CA GLU A 301 -8.56 2.96 -9.15
C GLU A 301 -8.39 2.09 -10.41
N PHE A 302 -8.00 2.75 -11.50
CA PHE A 302 -7.72 2.08 -12.76
C PHE A 302 -6.23 1.72 -12.85
N MET A 303 -5.94 0.47 -13.18
CA MET A 303 -4.59 -0.06 -13.30
C MET A 303 -4.29 -0.33 -14.77
N GLU A 304 -3.43 0.50 -15.37
CA GLU A 304 -3.25 0.61 -16.83
C GLU A 304 -2.72 -0.66 -17.49
N LYS A 305 -1.86 -1.41 -16.82
CA LYS A 305 -1.24 -2.63 -17.37
C LYS A 305 -2.12 -3.88 -17.19
N GLY A 306 -3.26 -3.75 -16.49
CA GLY A 306 -4.18 -4.86 -16.24
C GLY A 306 -3.66 -5.87 -15.22
N SER A 307 -4.04 -7.15 -15.34
CA SER A 307 -3.56 -8.18 -14.44
C SER A 307 -2.08 -8.49 -14.63
N LEU A 308 -1.39 -8.87 -13.54
CA LEU A 308 0.00 -9.32 -13.60
C LEU A 308 0.15 -10.53 -14.53
N LEU A 309 -0.83 -11.42 -14.56
CA LEU A 309 -0.83 -12.58 -15.46
C LEU A 309 -0.77 -12.14 -16.93
N ASP A 310 -1.65 -11.23 -17.35
CA ASP A 310 -1.68 -10.73 -18.73
C ASP A 310 -0.46 -9.87 -19.03
N PHE A 311 -0.04 -9.04 -18.06
CA PHE A 311 1.16 -8.23 -18.21
C PHE A 311 2.42 -9.08 -18.44
N LEU A 312 2.64 -10.13 -17.63
CA LEU A 312 3.80 -11.04 -17.80
C LEU A 312 3.83 -11.74 -19.15
N LYS A 313 2.67 -11.95 -19.77
CA LYS A 313 2.54 -12.55 -21.11
C LYS A 313 2.66 -11.54 -22.25
N SER A 314 2.60 -10.25 -21.96
CA SER A 314 2.72 -9.18 -22.96
C SER A 314 4.16 -9.01 -23.45
N ASP A 315 4.32 -8.30 -24.57
CA ASP A 315 5.64 -7.99 -25.15
C ASP A 315 6.54 -7.16 -24.23
N GLU A 316 5.95 -6.38 -23.32
CA GLU A 316 6.65 -5.61 -22.30
C GLU A 316 6.98 -6.49 -21.09
N GLY A 317 6.00 -7.24 -20.60
CA GLY A 317 6.12 -8.02 -19.38
C GLY A 317 7.06 -9.22 -19.50
N ASN A 318 7.07 -9.90 -20.66
CA ASN A 318 7.94 -11.07 -20.88
C ASN A 318 9.42 -10.73 -21.04
N LYS A 319 9.76 -9.44 -21.10
CA LYS A 319 11.14 -8.92 -21.16
C LYS A 319 11.63 -8.38 -19.82
N GLN A 320 10.80 -8.43 -18.78
CA GLN A 320 11.21 -7.93 -17.47
C GLN A 320 12.36 -8.78 -16.93
N PRO A 321 13.47 -8.13 -16.48
CA PRO A 321 14.62 -8.84 -15.94
C PRO A 321 14.31 -9.44 -14.57
N LEU A 322 15.10 -10.42 -14.15
CA LEU A 322 14.96 -11.08 -12.85
C LEU A 322 14.82 -10.12 -11.66
N PRO A 323 15.65 -9.05 -11.53
CA PRO A 323 15.48 -8.09 -10.44
C PRO A 323 14.08 -7.49 -10.38
N LYS A 324 13.44 -7.25 -11.53
CA LYS A 324 12.08 -6.72 -11.58
C LYS A 324 11.02 -7.75 -11.20
N LEU A 325 11.21 -9.00 -11.57
CA LEU A 325 10.34 -10.10 -11.15
C LEU A 325 10.39 -10.31 -9.63
N ILE A 326 11.58 -10.23 -9.03
CA ILE A 326 11.76 -10.25 -7.57
C ILE A 326 11.09 -9.05 -6.92
N ASP A 327 11.22 -7.86 -7.52
CA ASP A 327 10.56 -6.65 -7.03
C ASP A 327 9.03 -6.76 -7.05
N PHE A 328 8.43 -7.32 -8.09
CA PHE A 328 7.00 -7.62 -8.11
C PHE A 328 6.60 -8.55 -6.97
N SER A 329 7.39 -9.59 -6.74
CA SER A 329 7.17 -10.55 -5.66
C SER A 329 7.24 -9.87 -4.28
N ALA A 330 8.20 -8.97 -4.07
CA ALA A 330 8.36 -8.20 -2.84
C ALA A 330 7.17 -7.25 -2.59
N GLN A 331 6.69 -6.56 -3.62
CA GLN A 331 5.53 -5.66 -3.53
C GLN A 331 4.25 -6.44 -3.13
N ILE A 332 4.04 -7.62 -3.69
CA ILE A 332 2.90 -8.47 -3.36
C ILE A 332 3.01 -8.98 -1.93
N ALA A 333 4.21 -9.39 -1.50
CA ALA A 333 4.47 -9.81 -0.12
C ALA A 333 4.21 -8.67 0.87
N GLU A 334 4.57 -7.41 0.53
CA GLU A 334 4.28 -6.20 1.30
C GLU A 334 2.76 -6.01 1.50
N GLY A 335 1.98 -6.09 0.43
CA GLY A 335 0.53 -6.01 0.52
C GLY A 335 -0.08 -7.14 1.36
N MET A 336 0.44 -8.37 1.23
CA MET A 336 -0.01 -9.51 2.03
C MET A 336 0.43 -9.44 3.48
N ALA A 337 1.60 -8.85 3.79
CA ALA A 337 2.02 -8.57 5.16
C ALA A 337 1.08 -7.58 5.85
N PHE A 338 0.57 -6.57 5.12
CA PHE A 338 -0.47 -5.70 5.64
C PHE A 338 -1.77 -6.46 5.91
N ILE A 339 -2.22 -7.33 5.01
CA ILE A 339 -3.41 -8.18 5.18
C ILE A 339 -3.23 -9.09 6.40
N GLU A 340 -2.06 -9.75 6.53
CA GLU A 340 -1.68 -10.58 7.69
C GLU A 340 -1.78 -9.81 9.01
N LYS A 341 -1.19 -8.62 9.09
CA LYS A 341 -1.21 -7.76 10.28
C LYS A 341 -2.62 -7.30 10.69
N ARG A 342 -3.54 -7.24 9.72
CA ARG A 342 -4.94 -6.88 9.95
C ARG A 342 -5.83 -8.08 10.27
N ASN A 343 -5.28 -9.29 10.38
CA ASN A 343 -6.00 -10.55 10.61
C ASN A 343 -7.03 -10.87 9.53
N TYR A 344 -6.67 -10.61 8.27
CA TYR A 344 -7.48 -10.98 7.11
C TYR A 344 -6.81 -12.12 6.33
N ILE A 345 -7.60 -12.81 5.52
CA ILE A 345 -7.15 -13.78 4.52
C ILE A 345 -7.72 -13.41 3.16
N HIS A 346 -6.94 -13.59 2.12
CA HIS A 346 -7.35 -13.26 0.74
C HIS A 346 -8.12 -14.42 0.07
N ARG A 347 -7.62 -15.64 0.20
CA ARG A 347 -8.18 -16.91 -0.29
C ARG A 347 -8.12 -17.15 -1.79
N ASP A 348 -7.75 -16.17 -2.61
CA ASP A 348 -7.58 -16.32 -4.06
C ASP A 348 -6.34 -15.54 -4.57
N LEU A 349 -5.20 -15.73 -3.89
CA LEU A 349 -3.95 -15.08 -4.25
C LEU A 349 -3.31 -15.78 -5.45
N ARG A 350 -3.28 -15.11 -6.59
CA ARG A 350 -2.72 -15.58 -7.87
C ARG A 350 -2.46 -14.41 -8.81
N ALA A 351 -1.65 -14.60 -9.86
CA ALA A 351 -1.25 -13.54 -10.78
C ALA A 351 -2.43 -12.86 -11.48
N ALA A 352 -3.54 -13.56 -11.70
CA ALA A 352 -4.77 -12.98 -12.27
C ALA A 352 -5.43 -11.93 -11.35
N ASN A 353 -5.20 -11.99 -10.04
CA ASN A 353 -5.76 -11.10 -9.03
C ASN A 353 -4.76 -10.06 -8.49
N ILE A 354 -3.62 -9.92 -9.15
CA ILE A 354 -2.69 -8.81 -8.96
C ILE A 354 -2.83 -7.88 -10.15
N LEU A 355 -2.99 -6.59 -9.91
CA LEU A 355 -3.07 -5.57 -10.94
C LEU A 355 -1.78 -4.74 -10.98
N VAL A 356 -1.43 -4.26 -12.16
CA VAL A 356 -0.18 -3.55 -12.43
C VAL A 356 -0.49 -2.14 -12.92
N SER A 357 0.10 -1.13 -12.29
CA SER A 357 -0.02 0.27 -12.69
C SER A 357 0.89 0.62 -13.89
N ALA A 358 0.72 1.81 -14.45
CA ALA A 358 1.60 2.35 -15.50
C ALA A 358 3.08 2.38 -15.08
N LEU A 359 3.37 2.61 -13.80
CA LEU A 359 4.72 2.67 -13.23
C LEU A 359 5.22 1.32 -12.68
N LEU A 360 4.54 0.23 -13.05
CA LEU A 360 4.87 -1.13 -12.63
C LEU A 360 4.75 -1.36 -11.10
N VAL A 361 3.81 -0.70 -10.47
CA VAL A 361 3.39 -1.01 -9.09
C VAL A 361 2.39 -2.15 -9.12
N CYS A 362 2.66 -3.21 -8.36
CA CYS A 362 1.76 -4.35 -8.19
C CYS A 362 0.82 -4.11 -7.02
N LYS A 363 -0.48 -4.30 -7.22
CA LYS A 363 -1.49 -4.17 -6.17
C LYS A 363 -2.40 -5.39 -6.14
N ILE A 364 -2.71 -5.84 -4.93
CA ILE A 364 -3.61 -6.96 -4.69
C ILE A 364 -5.05 -6.51 -4.97
N ALA A 365 -5.77 -7.31 -5.73
CA ALA A 365 -7.16 -7.06 -6.13
C ALA A 365 -8.03 -8.29 -5.85
N ASP A 366 -9.33 -8.18 -6.13
CA ASP A 366 -10.34 -9.24 -6.01
C ASP A 366 -10.53 -9.77 -4.58
N PHE A 367 -11.13 -8.91 -3.75
CA PHE A 367 -11.46 -9.22 -2.36
C PHE A 367 -12.78 -10.01 -2.19
N GLY A 368 -13.38 -10.50 -3.29
CA GLY A 368 -14.65 -11.21 -3.25
C GLY A 368 -14.67 -12.49 -2.41
N LEU A 369 -13.50 -13.11 -2.20
CA LEU A 369 -13.31 -14.25 -1.31
C LEU A 369 -12.61 -13.90 0.00
N ALA A 370 -12.14 -12.66 0.18
CA ALA A 370 -11.46 -12.24 1.41
C ALA A 370 -12.39 -12.29 2.62
N ARG A 371 -11.83 -12.61 3.80
CA ARG A 371 -12.57 -12.75 5.06
C ARG A 371 -11.72 -12.31 6.25
N VAL A 372 -12.40 -11.83 7.29
CA VAL A 372 -11.81 -11.62 8.63
C VAL A 372 -11.64 -12.98 9.30
N ILE A 373 -10.53 -13.18 9.99
CA ILE A 373 -10.30 -14.36 10.82
C ILE A 373 -10.57 -13.96 12.28
N GLU A 374 -11.69 -14.39 12.84
CA GLU A 374 -12.01 -14.14 14.24
C GLU A 374 -11.24 -15.09 15.18
N ASP A 375 -11.01 -16.36 14.74
CA ASP A 375 -10.32 -17.41 15.53
C ASP A 375 -9.10 -18.02 14.81
N ASN A 376 -8.36 -17.23 14.02
CA ASN A 376 -7.22 -17.67 13.22
C ASN A 376 -7.51 -18.75 12.15
N GLU A 377 -8.73 -19.15 11.97
CA GLU A 377 -9.16 -20.15 10.98
C GLU A 377 -10.55 -19.84 10.44
N TYR A 378 -10.70 -20.03 9.14
CA TYR A 378 -11.99 -19.98 8.45
C TYR A 378 -12.29 -21.32 7.78
N THR A 379 -13.44 -21.91 8.09
CA THR A 379 -13.91 -23.13 7.44
C THR A 379 -14.87 -22.78 6.30
N ALA A 380 -14.53 -23.18 5.08
CA ALA A 380 -15.39 -22.96 3.91
C ALA A 380 -16.66 -23.80 3.99
N ARG A 381 -17.78 -23.24 3.51
CA ARG A 381 -19.04 -23.99 3.37
C ARG A 381 -18.89 -25.09 2.32
N GLU A 382 -19.57 -26.22 2.52
CA GLU A 382 -19.66 -27.30 1.53
C GLU A 382 -20.09 -26.77 0.16
N GLY A 383 -19.40 -27.22 -0.90
CA GLY A 383 -19.68 -26.84 -2.29
C GLY A 383 -18.97 -25.57 -2.78
N ALA A 384 -18.13 -24.91 -1.97
CA ALA A 384 -17.30 -23.81 -2.43
C ALA A 384 -16.28 -24.31 -3.47
N LYS A 385 -16.23 -23.62 -4.64
CA LYS A 385 -15.24 -23.92 -5.69
C LYS A 385 -14.03 -23.00 -5.54
N PHE A 386 -12.86 -23.61 -5.39
CA PHE A 386 -11.58 -22.90 -5.30
C PHE A 386 -10.68 -23.20 -6.50
N PRO A 387 -9.75 -22.31 -6.86
CA PRO A 387 -8.72 -22.57 -7.88
C PRO A 387 -7.69 -23.56 -7.32
N ILE A 388 -7.93 -24.85 -7.51
CA ILE A 388 -7.22 -25.99 -6.88
C ILE A 388 -5.70 -25.84 -6.95
N LYS A 389 -5.15 -25.46 -8.12
CA LYS A 389 -3.70 -25.35 -8.33
C LYS A 389 -3.01 -24.28 -7.46
N TRP A 390 -3.76 -23.35 -6.91
CA TRP A 390 -3.25 -22.30 -6.00
C TRP A 390 -3.61 -22.53 -4.53
N THR A 391 -4.52 -23.47 -4.27
CA THR A 391 -5.09 -23.68 -2.94
C THR A 391 -4.25 -24.65 -2.13
N ALA A 392 -3.99 -24.32 -0.87
CA ALA A 392 -3.26 -25.18 0.06
C ALA A 392 -3.98 -26.51 0.34
N PRO A 393 -3.27 -27.61 0.58
CA PRO A 393 -3.88 -28.93 0.81
C PRO A 393 -4.91 -28.95 1.95
N GLU A 394 -4.65 -28.29 3.08
CA GLU A 394 -5.59 -28.22 4.21
C GLU A 394 -6.87 -27.45 3.86
N ALA A 395 -6.77 -26.47 2.98
CA ALA A 395 -7.92 -25.73 2.50
C ALA A 395 -8.76 -26.54 1.49
N ILE A 396 -8.11 -27.36 0.65
CA ILE A 396 -8.80 -28.27 -0.27
C ILE A 396 -9.52 -29.39 0.51
N ASN A 397 -8.80 -30.04 1.45
CA ASN A 397 -9.27 -31.25 2.09
C ASN A 397 -10.25 -30.99 3.24
N TYR A 398 -10.06 -29.92 3.98
CA TYR A 398 -10.81 -29.62 5.21
C TYR A 398 -11.56 -28.30 5.16
N GLY A 399 -11.39 -27.50 4.09
CA GLY A 399 -11.93 -26.15 4.01
C GLY A 399 -11.29 -25.17 4.99
N SER A 400 -10.15 -25.55 5.59
CA SER A 400 -9.42 -24.74 6.57
C SER A 400 -8.57 -23.69 5.86
N PHE A 401 -8.97 -22.43 5.97
CA PHE A 401 -8.26 -21.28 5.40
C PHE A 401 -7.69 -20.42 6.52
N THR A 402 -6.40 -20.21 6.47
CA THR A 402 -5.67 -19.31 7.33
C THR A 402 -4.78 -18.40 6.49
N ILE A 403 -4.09 -17.45 7.09
CA ILE A 403 -3.06 -16.69 6.39
C ILE A 403 -1.95 -17.61 5.84
N LYS A 404 -1.73 -18.76 6.48
CA LYS A 404 -0.76 -19.77 6.03
C LYS A 404 -1.20 -20.49 4.74
N SER A 405 -2.50 -20.54 4.47
CA SER A 405 -3.03 -21.00 3.18
C SER A 405 -2.73 -19.97 2.07
N ASP A 406 -2.80 -18.67 2.38
CA ASP A 406 -2.39 -17.61 1.45
C ASP A 406 -0.87 -17.63 1.20
N VAL A 407 -0.06 -18.01 2.20
CA VAL A 407 1.39 -18.22 2.02
C VAL A 407 1.67 -19.35 1.04
N TRP A 408 0.92 -20.44 1.09
CA TRP A 408 1.00 -21.49 0.08
C TRP A 408 0.70 -20.94 -1.30
N SER A 409 -0.42 -20.24 -1.46
CA SER A 409 -0.82 -19.62 -2.73
C SER A 409 0.23 -18.62 -3.24
N PHE A 410 0.88 -17.88 -2.35
CA PHE A 410 2.01 -17.00 -2.70
C PHE A 410 3.19 -17.78 -3.30
N GLY A 411 3.52 -18.94 -2.75
CA GLY A 411 4.54 -19.83 -3.34
C GLY A 411 4.18 -20.25 -4.77
N ILE A 412 2.91 -20.55 -5.05
CA ILE A 412 2.43 -20.84 -6.41
C ILE A 412 2.51 -19.60 -7.30
N LEU A 413 2.12 -18.43 -6.78
CA LEU A 413 2.25 -17.15 -7.48
C LEU A 413 3.70 -16.84 -7.88
N LEU A 414 4.69 -17.15 -7.06
CA LEU A 414 6.10 -17.00 -7.39
C LEU A 414 6.48 -17.83 -8.63
N THR A 415 5.90 -19.01 -8.80
CA THR A 415 6.11 -19.82 -10.03
C THR A 415 5.50 -19.17 -11.26
N GLU A 416 4.32 -18.54 -11.13
CA GLU A 416 3.71 -17.78 -12.23
C GLU A 416 4.61 -16.61 -12.64
N ILE A 417 5.17 -15.88 -11.66
CA ILE A 417 6.03 -14.70 -11.93
C ILE A 417 7.30 -15.14 -12.65
N ILE A 418 8.04 -16.11 -12.12
CA ILE A 418 9.35 -16.50 -12.67
C ILE A 418 9.23 -17.22 -14.03
N THR A 419 8.06 -17.74 -14.38
CA THR A 419 7.76 -18.38 -15.65
C THR A 419 6.97 -17.49 -16.61
N TYR A 420 6.85 -16.18 -16.33
CA TYR A 420 6.10 -15.20 -17.12
C TYR A 420 4.65 -15.62 -17.39
N GLY A 421 3.98 -16.11 -16.36
CA GLY A 421 2.54 -16.41 -16.40
C GLY A 421 2.21 -17.83 -16.90
N ARG A 422 3.15 -18.80 -16.85
CA ARG A 422 2.85 -20.20 -17.13
C ARG A 422 1.88 -20.77 -16.08
N ILE A 423 0.93 -21.59 -16.54
CA ILE A 423 0.02 -22.26 -15.64
C ILE A 423 0.78 -23.17 -14.66
N PRO A 424 0.43 -23.16 -13.34
CA PRO A 424 1.03 -24.06 -12.38
C PRO A 424 0.78 -25.54 -12.71
N TYR A 425 1.68 -26.43 -12.27
CA TYR A 425 1.59 -27.87 -12.51
C TYR A 425 1.28 -28.17 -13.99
N PRO A 426 2.17 -27.78 -14.93
CA PRO A 426 1.90 -27.90 -16.36
C PRO A 426 1.63 -29.34 -16.74
N GLY A 427 0.59 -29.57 -17.55
CA GLY A 427 0.16 -30.89 -17.99
C GLY A 427 -0.64 -31.72 -16.99
N MET A 428 -0.84 -31.22 -15.77
CA MET A 428 -1.60 -31.93 -14.74
C MET A 428 -3.04 -31.33 -14.60
N SER A 429 -4.03 -32.19 -14.51
CA SER A 429 -5.39 -31.84 -14.12
C SER A 429 -5.47 -31.54 -12.62
N SER A 430 -6.55 -30.91 -12.18
CA SER A 430 -6.77 -30.61 -10.75
C SER A 430 -6.75 -31.88 -9.88
N VAL A 431 -7.30 -32.97 -10.36
CA VAL A 431 -7.33 -34.27 -9.64
C VAL A 431 -5.91 -34.85 -9.51
N GLU A 432 -5.11 -34.77 -10.58
CA GLU A 432 -3.71 -35.23 -10.56
C GLU A 432 -2.87 -34.38 -9.60
N VAL A 433 -3.11 -33.04 -9.53
CA VAL A 433 -2.44 -32.16 -8.58
C VAL A 433 -2.73 -32.57 -7.15
N ILE A 434 -4.00 -32.77 -6.79
CA ILE A 434 -4.39 -33.21 -5.45
C ILE A 434 -3.66 -34.49 -5.05
N ARG A 435 -3.72 -35.53 -5.91
CA ARG A 435 -3.06 -36.80 -5.66
C ARG A 435 -1.52 -36.67 -5.54
N ALA A 436 -0.92 -35.85 -6.38
CA ALA A 436 0.52 -35.63 -6.33
C ALA A 436 0.95 -34.94 -5.02
N LEU A 437 0.19 -33.95 -4.55
CA LEU A 437 0.44 -33.26 -3.28
C LEU A 437 0.32 -34.19 -2.08
N GLU A 438 -0.65 -35.12 -2.05
CA GLU A 438 -0.80 -36.15 -1.02
C GLU A 438 0.42 -37.05 -0.90
N HIS A 439 1.14 -37.29 -2.03
CA HIS A 439 2.38 -38.07 -2.07
C HIS A 439 3.64 -37.20 -1.91
N GLY A 440 3.52 -35.97 -1.48
CA GLY A 440 4.63 -35.06 -1.19
C GLY A 440 5.25 -34.38 -2.41
N TYR A 441 4.61 -34.47 -3.59
CA TYR A 441 5.10 -33.78 -4.78
C TYR A 441 5.09 -32.27 -4.60
N ARG A 442 6.12 -31.62 -5.12
CA ARG A 442 6.20 -30.16 -5.28
C ARG A 442 6.69 -29.84 -6.69
N MET A 443 6.26 -28.72 -7.27
CA MET A 443 6.78 -28.30 -8.57
C MET A 443 8.30 -28.18 -8.53
N PRO A 444 9.02 -28.69 -9.53
CA PRO A 444 10.47 -28.59 -9.58
C PRO A 444 10.90 -27.14 -9.91
N ARG A 445 12.14 -26.82 -9.55
CA ARG A 445 12.79 -25.57 -9.93
C ARG A 445 12.94 -25.48 -11.44
N THR A 446 12.54 -24.37 -12.04
CA THR A 446 12.77 -24.08 -13.46
C THR A 446 14.19 -23.56 -13.68
N GLU A 447 14.72 -23.68 -14.89
CA GLU A 447 16.09 -23.31 -15.21
C GLU A 447 16.41 -21.83 -14.92
N ASN A 448 15.45 -20.94 -15.20
CA ASN A 448 15.59 -19.50 -14.96
C ASN A 448 15.27 -19.05 -13.52
N CYS A 449 14.93 -19.98 -12.62
CA CYS A 449 14.62 -19.68 -11.23
C CYS A 449 15.89 -19.79 -10.38
N PRO A 450 16.31 -18.71 -9.67
CA PRO A 450 17.40 -18.78 -8.70
C PRO A 450 17.08 -19.81 -7.60
N GLU A 451 18.12 -20.44 -7.06
CA GLU A 451 17.98 -21.42 -5.98
C GLU A 451 17.37 -20.78 -4.74
N GLU A 452 17.78 -19.57 -4.39
CA GLU A 452 17.28 -18.81 -3.25
C GLU A 452 15.77 -18.49 -3.38
N LEU A 453 15.29 -18.20 -4.60
CA LEU A 453 13.86 -18.00 -4.85
C LEU A 453 13.08 -19.31 -4.71
N TYR A 454 13.66 -20.40 -5.23
CA TYR A 454 13.06 -21.74 -5.09
C TYR A 454 13.00 -22.19 -3.62
N ASP A 455 13.98 -21.84 -2.81
CA ASP A 455 13.98 -22.10 -1.37
C ASP A 455 12.81 -21.36 -0.68
N ILE A 456 12.52 -20.13 -1.09
CA ILE A 456 11.34 -19.40 -0.61
C ILE A 456 10.05 -20.16 -0.98
N MET A 457 9.91 -20.60 -2.23
CA MET A 457 8.76 -21.40 -2.67
C MET A 457 8.60 -22.65 -1.81
N MET A 458 9.67 -23.41 -1.60
CA MET A 458 9.66 -24.63 -0.81
C MET A 458 9.30 -24.40 0.65
N ARG A 459 9.67 -23.26 1.23
CA ARG A 459 9.22 -22.85 2.56
C ARG A 459 7.73 -22.52 2.58
N CYS A 460 7.21 -21.87 1.55
CA CYS A 460 5.77 -21.60 1.40
C CYS A 460 4.94 -22.89 1.28
N TRP A 461 5.54 -23.95 0.73
CA TRP A 461 4.88 -25.25 0.51
C TRP A 461 5.18 -26.30 1.59
N LYS A 462 5.57 -25.90 2.80
CA LYS A 462 5.67 -26.81 3.93
C LYS A 462 4.32 -27.48 4.18
N THR A 463 4.35 -28.78 4.48
CA THR A 463 3.13 -29.57 4.69
C THR A 463 2.34 -29.03 5.87
N LYS A 464 3.02 -28.72 6.98
CA LYS A 464 2.41 -28.10 8.15
C LYS A 464 2.28 -26.60 7.93
N PRO A 465 1.07 -26.03 8.04
CA PRO A 465 0.85 -24.60 7.86
C PRO A 465 1.71 -23.72 8.80
N GLU A 466 1.88 -24.15 10.04
CA GLU A 466 2.67 -23.44 11.07
C GLU A 466 4.16 -23.32 10.74
N ASP A 467 4.70 -24.23 9.91
CA ASP A 467 6.10 -24.22 9.47
C ASP A 467 6.34 -23.27 8.28
N ARG A 468 5.27 -22.73 7.68
CA ARG A 468 5.37 -21.75 6.58
C ARG A 468 5.74 -20.39 7.13
N PRO A 469 6.55 -19.58 6.38
CA PRO A 469 6.95 -18.24 6.84
C PRO A 469 5.75 -17.29 7.01
N THR A 470 5.99 -16.16 7.68
CA THR A 470 5.07 -15.01 7.65
C THR A 470 5.28 -14.21 6.37
N PHE A 471 4.30 -13.41 5.97
CA PHE A 471 4.47 -12.49 4.86
C PHE A 471 5.45 -11.36 5.18
N GLU A 472 5.51 -10.89 6.44
CA GLU A 472 6.50 -9.91 6.88
C GLU A 472 7.93 -10.44 6.68
N TYR A 473 8.22 -11.67 7.09
CA TYR A 473 9.51 -12.32 6.85
C TYR A 473 9.79 -12.48 5.35
N THR A 474 8.81 -12.95 4.57
CA THR A 474 8.95 -13.18 3.14
C THR A 474 9.20 -11.88 2.37
N GLN A 475 8.50 -10.80 2.74
CA GLN A 475 8.76 -9.45 2.23
C GLN A 475 10.21 -9.06 2.47
N SER A 476 10.69 -9.13 3.71
CA SER A 476 12.07 -8.78 4.05
C SER A 476 13.11 -9.55 3.24
N VAL A 477 12.92 -10.87 3.09
CA VAL A 477 13.83 -11.73 2.30
C VAL A 477 13.84 -11.32 0.82
N LEU A 478 12.68 -11.02 0.23
CA LEU A 478 12.57 -10.60 -1.17
C LEU A 478 13.13 -9.19 -1.41
N GLU A 479 12.93 -8.28 -0.46
CA GLU A 479 13.50 -6.92 -0.55
C GLU A 479 15.03 -6.93 -0.50
N ASP A 480 15.61 -7.82 0.30
CA ASP A 480 17.06 -7.97 0.44
C ASP A 480 17.67 -9.02 -0.48
N PHE A 481 16.90 -9.55 -1.45
CA PHE A 481 17.29 -10.69 -2.26
C PHE A 481 18.66 -10.56 -2.93
N PHE A 482 18.99 -9.39 -3.46
CA PHE A 482 20.28 -9.11 -4.11
C PHE A 482 21.29 -8.46 -3.17
N THR A 483 20.87 -7.92 -2.02
CA THR A 483 21.78 -7.28 -1.06
C THR A 483 22.48 -8.26 -0.14
N ALA A 484 21.93 -9.45 0.06
CA ALA A 484 22.53 -10.52 0.87
C ALA A 484 23.84 -11.08 0.28
N THR A 485 24.08 -10.88 -1.03
CA THR A 485 25.30 -11.32 -1.74
C THR A 485 26.38 -10.24 -1.87
N GLU A 486 26.06 -8.99 -1.59
CA GLU A 486 27.03 -7.88 -1.61
C GLU A 486 27.08 -7.23 -0.23
N SER A 487 28.26 -7.25 0.41
CA SER A 487 28.58 -6.46 1.60
C SER A 487 28.58 -4.96 1.23
N GLN A 488 27.38 -4.38 1.05
CA GLN A 488 27.19 -3.00 0.58
C GLN A 488 27.26 -1.95 1.70
N TYR A 489 27.71 -2.30 2.88
CA TYR A 489 28.13 -1.29 3.83
C TYR A 489 29.65 -1.15 3.75
N GLN A 490 30.12 -0.31 2.84
CA GLN A 490 31.47 0.21 2.98
C GLN A 490 31.51 0.96 4.30
N GLN A 491 32.12 0.31 5.30
CA GLN A 491 32.61 0.99 6.48
C GLN A 491 33.65 1.99 6.01
N GLN A 492 33.33 3.26 6.06
CA GLN A 492 34.30 4.35 6.07
C GLN A 492 34.48 4.85 7.51
#